data_f13293b970f0f653804d87359c8e433c
#
_entry.id   f13293b970f0f653804d87359c8e433c
#
_cell.length_a   1.000
_cell.length_b   1.000
_cell.length_c   1.000
_cell.angle_alpha   90.00
_cell.angle_beta   90.00
_cell.angle_gamma   90.00
#
_symmetry.space_group_name_H-M   'P 1'
#
loop_
_entity.id
_entity.type
_entity.pdbx_description
1 polymer ?
#
loop_
_entity_poly.entity_id
_entity_poly.type
_entity_poly.pdbx_seq_one_letter_code
_entity_poly.pdbx_strand_id
1 'polypeptide(L)'
;MGSTRKGMLNVLIAAVLWGSTGVCAQYIMEQSRMSSQFLTMIRLLFAGLILVTFSFMHGDKIFSILKNRKDALSLLIFSVVGALTVQLTFLLTIEKSNAATATVLQFLSPTIIVAWFALARRTRPGILVLTAILTSLIGTFLLVTHGNPTSLSISSAALFWGIASAFAAAFYTTWPSRLIAQYGTLPVVGWSMSFGGLILLPFYAKEGTHFAVSGSLILAFFYLVVIGTSLTFSLYLKGAQLIGGPKASILSCAEPLSSALLSLLLLGISFTLPDWLGTLLILSSVILISLDSRRRARAA
;
A
#
# COMPACT_ATOMS: atom_id res chain seq x y z
N MET A 1 17.24 4.94 -24.88
CA MET A 1 16.26 3.84 -24.80
C MET A 1 16.48 2.89 -23.61
N GLY A 2 17.71 2.59 -23.18
CA GLY A 2 18.01 1.65 -22.10
C GLY A 2 17.50 2.05 -20.71
N SER A 3 17.60 3.32 -20.29
CA SER A 3 17.20 3.78 -18.95
C SER A 3 15.69 3.73 -18.73
N THR A 4 14.89 4.12 -19.72
CA THR A 4 13.42 4.07 -19.63
C THR A 4 12.92 2.62 -19.53
N ARG A 5 13.48 1.69 -20.31
CA ARG A 5 13.12 0.26 -20.22
C ARG A 5 13.47 -0.32 -18.85
N LYS A 6 14.66 0.02 -18.33
CA LYS A 6 15.08 -0.38 -16.98
C LYS A 6 14.15 0.18 -15.90
N GLY A 7 13.74 1.43 -16.03
CA GLY A 7 12.79 2.05 -15.11
C GLY A 7 11.40 1.37 -15.10
N MET A 8 10.87 1.06 -16.30
CA MET A 8 9.60 0.32 -16.41
C MET A 8 9.70 -1.07 -15.79
N LEU A 9 10.76 -1.81 -16.06
CA LEU A 9 10.98 -3.14 -15.51
C LEU A 9 11.08 -3.12 -13.98
N ASN A 10 11.83 -2.16 -13.42
CA ASN A 10 11.94 -2.00 -11.97
C ASN A 10 10.58 -1.76 -11.30
N VAL A 11 9.73 -0.89 -11.87
CA VAL A 11 8.39 -0.62 -11.32
C VAL A 11 7.47 -1.83 -11.46
N LEU A 12 7.49 -2.53 -12.59
CA LEU A 12 6.67 -3.74 -12.78
C LEU A 12 7.07 -4.84 -11.80
N ILE A 13 8.38 -5.10 -11.64
CA ILE A 13 8.86 -6.08 -10.65
C ILE A 13 8.41 -5.66 -9.24
N ALA A 14 8.57 -4.39 -8.89
CA ALA A 14 8.12 -3.90 -7.59
C ALA A 14 6.62 -4.09 -7.38
N ALA A 15 5.79 -3.79 -8.37
CA ALA A 15 4.35 -3.96 -8.29
C ALA A 15 3.95 -5.44 -8.10
N VAL A 16 4.55 -6.36 -8.85
CA VAL A 16 4.32 -7.81 -8.67
C VAL A 16 4.77 -8.28 -7.29
N LEU A 17 5.92 -7.82 -6.81
CA LEU A 17 6.40 -8.13 -5.46
C LEU A 17 5.47 -7.58 -4.38
N TRP A 18 4.91 -6.37 -4.52
CA TRP A 18 3.91 -5.86 -3.58
C TRP A 18 2.62 -6.71 -3.59
N GLY A 19 2.10 -7.07 -4.76
CA GLY A 19 0.95 -7.96 -4.85
C GLY A 19 1.19 -9.32 -4.16
N SER A 20 2.38 -9.88 -4.31
CA SER A 20 2.74 -11.13 -3.63
C SER A 20 2.92 -10.99 -2.11
N THR A 21 3.23 -9.79 -1.58
CA THR A 21 3.34 -9.58 -0.12
C THR A 21 2.01 -9.69 0.59
N GLY A 22 0.91 -9.26 -0.03
CA GLY A 22 -0.44 -9.46 0.49
C GLY A 22 -0.78 -10.93 0.63
N VAL A 23 -0.51 -11.72 -0.41
CA VAL A 23 -0.70 -13.17 -0.43
C VAL A 23 0.18 -13.87 0.60
N CYS A 24 1.45 -13.46 0.71
CA CYS A 24 2.37 -13.97 1.72
C CYS A 24 1.88 -13.66 3.15
N ALA A 25 1.38 -12.45 3.40
CA ALA A 25 0.82 -12.06 4.69
C ALA A 25 -0.43 -12.88 5.03
N GLN A 26 -1.32 -13.13 4.07
CA GLN A 26 -2.47 -14.01 4.24
C GLN A 26 -2.02 -15.43 4.61
N TYR A 27 -1.07 -15.99 3.87
CA TYR A 27 -0.49 -17.32 4.17
C TYR A 27 0.07 -17.39 5.60
N ILE A 28 0.85 -16.37 6.01
CA ILE A 28 1.40 -16.32 7.39
C ILE A 28 0.29 -16.34 8.42
N MET A 29 -0.75 -15.48 8.28
CA MET A 29 -1.85 -15.41 9.23
C MET A 29 -2.66 -16.72 9.30
N GLU A 30 -2.92 -17.37 8.17
CA GLU A 30 -3.64 -18.64 8.10
C GLU A 30 -2.86 -19.80 8.72
N GLN A 31 -1.56 -19.89 8.43
CA GLN A 31 -0.73 -21.00 8.91
C GLN A 31 -0.33 -20.86 10.39
N SER A 32 -0.05 -19.63 10.85
CA SER A 32 0.40 -19.39 12.21
C SER A 32 -0.72 -19.00 13.17
N ARG A 33 -1.90 -18.65 12.67
CA ARG A 33 -3.01 -18.03 13.41
C ARG A 33 -2.62 -16.74 14.15
N MET A 34 -1.59 -16.06 13.63
CA MET A 34 -1.18 -14.76 14.14
C MET A 34 -2.26 -13.71 13.88
N SER A 35 -2.45 -12.80 14.82
CA SER A 35 -3.32 -11.64 14.61
C SER A 35 -2.72 -10.67 13.58
N SER A 36 -3.59 -9.93 12.90
CA SER A 36 -3.18 -8.85 11.98
C SER A 36 -2.34 -7.80 12.71
N GLN A 37 -2.62 -7.56 13.99
CA GLN A 37 -1.93 -6.60 14.83
C GLN A 37 -0.49 -7.04 15.10
N PHE A 38 -0.29 -8.30 15.48
CA PHE A 38 1.04 -8.85 15.76
C PHE A 38 1.88 -8.89 14.48
N LEU A 39 1.30 -9.33 13.37
CA LEU A 39 2.00 -9.32 12.07
C LEU A 39 2.36 -7.90 11.63
N THR A 40 1.46 -6.92 11.84
CA THR A 40 1.74 -5.50 11.59
C THR A 40 2.92 -5.02 12.42
N MET A 41 2.93 -5.33 13.73
CA MET A 41 4.01 -4.94 14.63
C MET A 41 5.37 -5.45 14.15
N ILE A 42 5.48 -6.76 13.91
CA ILE A 42 6.74 -7.38 13.46
C ILE A 42 7.17 -6.78 12.12
N ARG A 43 6.26 -6.71 11.14
CA ARG A 43 6.56 -6.17 9.81
C ARG A 43 7.10 -4.74 9.90
N LEU A 44 6.44 -3.87 10.66
CA LEU A 44 6.84 -2.47 10.80
C LEU A 44 8.18 -2.33 11.52
N LEU A 45 8.41 -3.08 12.62
CA LEU A 45 9.66 -3.03 13.36
C LEU A 45 10.84 -3.44 12.48
N PHE A 46 10.79 -4.64 11.92
CA PHE A 46 11.92 -5.16 11.16
C PHE A 46 12.12 -4.39 9.85
N ALA A 47 11.06 -4.08 9.09
CA ALA A 47 11.20 -3.30 7.86
C ALA A 47 11.70 -1.89 8.17
N GLY A 48 11.20 -1.24 9.20
CA GLY A 48 11.66 0.08 9.63
C GLY A 48 13.14 0.07 10.00
N LEU A 49 13.59 -0.89 10.83
CA LEU A 49 14.99 -1.04 11.20
C LEU A 49 15.91 -1.28 9.99
N ILE A 50 15.49 -2.15 9.06
CA ILE A 50 16.25 -2.42 7.83
C ILE A 50 16.39 -1.14 7.01
N LEU A 51 15.29 -0.38 6.81
CA LEU A 51 15.33 0.85 6.02
C LEU A 51 16.17 1.95 6.68
N VAL A 52 16.08 2.11 8.01
CA VAL A 52 16.90 3.08 8.76
C VAL A 52 18.38 2.69 8.69
N THR A 53 18.70 1.41 8.90
CA THR A 53 20.09 0.91 8.83
C THR A 53 20.65 1.08 7.42
N PHE A 54 19.87 0.72 6.39
CA PHE A 54 20.27 0.89 4.99
C PHE A 54 20.50 2.36 4.65
N SER A 55 19.63 3.25 5.08
CA SER A 55 19.76 4.70 4.90
C SER A 55 21.03 5.24 5.58
N PHE A 56 21.30 4.80 6.82
CA PHE A 56 22.51 5.16 7.57
C PHE A 56 23.80 4.71 6.84
N MET A 57 23.80 3.48 6.32
CA MET A 57 24.96 2.94 5.55
C MET A 57 25.20 3.71 4.25
N HIS A 58 24.19 4.37 3.68
CA HIS A 58 24.34 5.22 2.50
C HIS A 58 24.71 6.68 2.83
N GLY A 59 24.97 6.98 4.10
CA GLY A 59 25.44 8.29 4.54
C GLY A 59 24.33 9.32 4.79
N ASP A 60 23.06 8.91 4.81
CA ASP A 60 21.96 9.81 5.12
C ASP A 60 22.02 10.26 6.60
N LYS A 61 21.69 11.53 6.85
CA LYS A 61 21.62 12.09 8.21
C LYS A 61 20.32 11.68 8.92
N ILE A 62 20.13 10.39 9.18
CA ILE A 62 18.90 9.78 9.68
C ILE A 62 18.34 10.42 10.96
N PHE A 63 19.19 10.97 11.84
CA PHE A 63 18.77 11.64 13.10
C PHE A 63 18.42 13.10 12.92
N SER A 64 18.66 13.71 11.76
CA SER A 64 18.41 15.15 11.54
C SER A 64 16.93 15.50 11.66
N ILE A 65 16.04 14.62 11.23
CA ILE A 65 14.59 14.78 11.32
C ILE A 65 14.11 14.86 12.80
N LEU A 66 14.77 14.16 13.71
CA LEU A 66 14.41 14.13 15.14
C LEU A 66 14.89 15.38 15.91
N LYS A 67 15.84 16.15 15.35
CA LYS A 67 16.37 17.36 15.98
C LYS A 67 15.38 18.53 15.91
N ASN A 68 14.52 18.56 14.89
CA ASN A 68 13.50 19.60 14.75
C ASN A 68 12.18 19.09 15.36
N ARG A 69 11.70 19.73 16.42
CA ARG A 69 10.47 19.33 17.13
C ARG A 69 9.23 19.29 16.23
N LYS A 70 9.09 20.22 15.29
CA LYS A 70 7.94 20.25 14.36
C LYS A 70 7.99 19.08 13.38
N ASP A 71 9.17 18.76 12.88
CA ASP A 71 9.37 17.67 11.93
C ASP A 71 9.28 16.29 12.63
N ALA A 72 9.79 16.19 13.86
CA ALA A 72 9.63 14.99 14.70
C ALA A 72 8.15 14.73 15.04
N LEU A 73 7.37 15.77 15.38
CA LEU A 73 5.92 15.62 15.59
C LEU A 73 5.20 15.21 14.30
N SER A 74 5.53 15.85 13.16
CA SER A 74 4.96 15.48 11.86
C SER A 74 5.31 14.04 11.47
N LEU A 75 6.53 13.58 11.78
CA LEU A 75 6.95 12.19 11.60
C LEU A 75 6.15 11.25 12.51
N LEU A 76 5.92 11.61 13.78
CA LEU A 76 5.13 10.79 14.70
C LEU A 76 3.67 10.66 14.23
N ILE A 77 3.06 11.76 13.78
CA ILE A 77 1.72 11.72 13.17
C ILE A 77 1.72 10.80 11.94
N PHE A 78 2.74 10.91 11.08
CA PHE A 78 2.88 10.04 9.92
C PHE A 78 3.09 8.58 10.32
N SER A 79 3.82 8.30 11.41
CA SER A 79 4.03 6.94 11.92
C SER A 79 2.73 6.29 12.35
N VAL A 80 1.87 7.03 13.09
CA VAL A 80 0.60 6.51 13.62
C VAL A 80 -0.48 6.48 12.55
N VAL A 81 -0.83 7.65 12.00
CA VAL A 81 -1.97 7.81 11.09
C VAL A 81 -1.64 7.32 9.68
N GLY A 82 -0.37 7.36 9.29
CA GLY A 82 0.13 6.86 7.99
C GLY A 82 0.59 5.41 8.06
N ALA A 83 1.83 5.18 8.47
CA ALA A 83 2.51 3.89 8.33
C ALA A 83 1.82 2.75 9.11
N LEU A 84 1.48 2.98 10.39
CA LEU A 84 0.81 1.98 11.22
C LEU A 84 -0.61 1.72 10.72
N THR A 85 -1.41 2.78 10.54
CA THR A 85 -2.82 2.61 10.18
C THR A 85 -2.98 1.98 8.81
N VAL A 86 -2.19 2.35 7.79
CA VAL A 86 -2.29 1.75 6.46
C VAL A 86 -1.97 0.26 6.48
N GLN A 87 -0.94 -0.16 7.21
CA GLN A 87 -0.55 -1.56 7.30
C GLN A 87 -1.55 -2.38 8.11
N LEU A 88 -1.99 -1.86 9.25
CA LEU A 88 -2.93 -2.55 10.11
C LEU A 88 -4.30 -2.73 9.44
N THR A 89 -4.86 -1.67 8.84
CA THR A 89 -6.16 -1.75 8.18
C THR A 89 -6.11 -2.64 6.94
N PHE A 90 -4.99 -2.66 6.22
CA PHE A 90 -4.78 -3.58 5.10
C PHE A 90 -4.78 -5.05 5.56
N LEU A 91 -4.02 -5.40 6.61
CA LEU A 91 -3.99 -6.75 7.15
C LEU A 91 -5.32 -7.16 7.79
N LEU A 92 -6.03 -6.25 8.46
CA LEU A 92 -7.40 -6.49 8.94
C LEU A 92 -8.37 -6.78 7.79
N THR A 93 -8.20 -6.11 6.65
CA THR A 93 -9.00 -6.40 5.45
C THR A 93 -8.70 -7.79 4.92
N ILE A 94 -7.42 -8.19 4.87
CA ILE A 94 -7.03 -9.56 4.48
C ILE A 94 -7.66 -10.58 5.41
N GLU A 95 -7.56 -10.37 6.72
CA GLU A 95 -8.12 -11.27 7.76
C GLU A 95 -9.63 -11.48 7.62
N LYS A 96 -10.36 -10.44 7.19
CA LYS A 96 -11.82 -10.48 7.04
C LYS A 96 -12.29 -10.81 5.63
N SER A 97 -11.37 -10.90 4.65
CA SER A 97 -11.64 -11.31 3.26
C SER A 97 -10.47 -12.08 2.65
N ASN A 98 -9.65 -11.44 1.83
CA ASN A 98 -8.44 -12.00 1.22
C ASN A 98 -7.50 -10.89 0.71
N ALA A 99 -6.26 -11.26 0.34
CA ALA A 99 -5.23 -10.34 -0.11
C ALA A 99 -5.62 -9.56 -1.38
N ALA A 100 -6.28 -10.21 -2.33
CA ALA A 100 -6.68 -9.55 -3.57
C ALA A 100 -7.75 -8.48 -3.34
N THR A 101 -8.81 -8.79 -2.58
CA THR A 101 -9.86 -7.83 -2.21
C THR A 101 -9.27 -6.65 -1.43
N ALA A 102 -8.39 -6.91 -0.46
CA ALA A 102 -7.72 -5.86 0.31
C ALA A 102 -6.91 -4.93 -0.59
N THR A 103 -6.14 -5.48 -1.52
CA THR A 103 -5.32 -4.71 -2.47
C THR A 103 -6.20 -3.87 -3.39
N VAL A 104 -7.26 -4.45 -3.97
CA VAL A 104 -8.17 -3.71 -4.87
C VAL A 104 -8.87 -2.57 -4.14
N LEU A 105 -9.40 -2.79 -2.93
CA LEU A 105 -10.03 -1.72 -2.14
C LEU A 105 -9.03 -0.61 -1.77
N GLN A 106 -7.79 -0.94 -1.43
CA GLN A 106 -6.76 0.06 -1.14
C GLN A 106 -6.43 0.92 -2.37
N PHE A 107 -6.55 0.38 -3.59
CA PHE A 107 -6.39 1.13 -4.84
C PHE A 107 -7.47 2.19 -5.12
N LEU A 108 -8.45 2.37 -4.23
CA LEU A 108 -9.31 3.56 -4.20
C LEU A 108 -8.56 4.82 -3.72
N SER A 109 -7.40 4.67 -3.08
CA SER A 109 -6.64 5.79 -2.50
C SER A 109 -6.30 6.91 -3.50
N PRO A 110 -5.90 6.69 -4.77
CA PRO A 110 -5.69 7.77 -5.73
C PRO A 110 -6.98 8.58 -6.00
N THR A 111 -8.12 7.90 -6.08
CA THR A 111 -9.43 8.54 -6.27
C THR A 111 -9.79 9.41 -5.06
N ILE A 112 -9.55 8.91 -3.85
CA ILE A 112 -9.76 9.67 -2.60
C ILE A 112 -8.86 10.91 -2.57
N ILE A 113 -7.57 10.78 -2.93
CA ILE A 113 -6.63 11.91 -2.97
C ILE A 113 -7.15 13.00 -3.90
N VAL A 114 -7.54 12.65 -5.12
CA VAL A 114 -7.99 13.64 -6.12
C VAL A 114 -9.31 14.27 -5.72
N ALA A 115 -10.27 13.50 -5.19
CA ALA A 115 -11.52 14.01 -4.67
C ALA A 115 -11.29 14.99 -3.50
N TRP A 116 -10.42 14.63 -2.56
CA TRP A 116 -10.03 15.49 -1.44
C TRP A 116 -9.45 16.83 -1.91
N PHE A 117 -8.48 16.81 -2.83
CA PHE A 117 -7.87 18.04 -3.32
C PHE A 117 -8.85 18.91 -4.12
N ALA A 118 -9.77 18.31 -4.88
CA ALA A 118 -10.80 19.06 -5.57
C ALA A 118 -11.74 19.78 -4.59
N LEU A 119 -12.16 19.10 -3.51
CA LEU A 119 -12.99 19.67 -2.46
C LEU A 119 -12.24 20.75 -1.66
N ALA A 120 -11.02 20.45 -1.20
CA ALA A 120 -10.22 21.36 -0.35
C ALA A 120 -9.84 22.65 -1.08
N ARG A 121 -9.53 22.57 -2.38
CA ARG A 121 -9.17 23.74 -3.20
C ARG A 121 -10.38 24.39 -3.87
N ARG A 122 -11.59 23.87 -3.66
CA ARG A 122 -12.83 24.29 -4.33
C ARG A 122 -12.70 24.40 -5.86
N THR A 123 -11.88 23.53 -6.45
CA THR A 123 -11.69 23.48 -7.89
C THR A 123 -12.66 22.48 -8.51
N ARG A 124 -13.23 22.83 -9.67
CA ARG A 124 -14.06 21.87 -10.41
C ARG A 124 -13.16 20.78 -11.00
N PRO A 125 -13.40 19.50 -10.66
CA PRO A 125 -12.64 18.41 -11.26
C PRO A 125 -12.93 18.35 -12.77
N GLY A 126 -11.88 18.09 -13.56
CA GLY A 126 -12.03 17.85 -15.00
C GLY A 126 -12.79 16.57 -15.30
N ILE A 127 -13.25 16.42 -16.54
CA ILE A 127 -14.05 15.25 -16.96
C ILE A 127 -13.34 13.92 -16.68
N LEU A 128 -12.02 13.81 -16.90
CA LEU A 128 -11.25 12.61 -16.64
C LEU A 128 -11.27 12.23 -15.14
N VAL A 129 -11.24 13.22 -14.26
CA VAL A 129 -11.31 13.01 -12.81
C VAL A 129 -12.71 12.56 -12.39
N LEU A 130 -13.77 13.18 -12.93
CA LEU A 130 -15.16 12.76 -12.69
C LEU A 130 -15.39 11.33 -13.16
N THR A 131 -14.94 10.99 -14.37
CA THR A 131 -15.02 9.64 -14.90
C THR A 131 -14.26 8.65 -13.99
N ALA A 132 -13.06 9.02 -13.52
CA ALA A 132 -12.28 8.18 -12.60
C ALA A 132 -13.01 7.93 -11.27
N ILE A 133 -13.65 8.94 -10.69
CA ILE A 133 -14.45 8.79 -9.47
C ILE A 133 -15.63 7.83 -9.72
N LEU A 134 -16.37 8.03 -10.83
CA LEU A 134 -17.51 7.18 -11.16
C LEU A 134 -17.10 5.72 -11.43
N THR A 135 -16.03 5.50 -12.19
CA THR A 135 -15.54 4.14 -12.47
C THR A 135 -15.06 3.45 -11.21
N SER A 136 -14.39 4.16 -10.27
CA SER A 136 -13.97 3.57 -9.00
C SER A 136 -15.15 3.21 -8.10
N LEU A 137 -16.20 4.05 -8.04
CA LEU A 137 -17.40 3.77 -7.25
C LEU A 137 -18.18 2.57 -7.82
N ILE A 138 -18.38 2.51 -9.15
CA ILE A 138 -19.03 1.38 -9.81
C ILE A 138 -18.20 0.10 -9.61
N GLY A 139 -16.88 0.19 -9.78
CA GLY A 139 -15.98 -0.94 -9.56
C GLY A 139 -16.03 -1.47 -8.14
N THR A 140 -16.06 -0.58 -7.13
CA THR A 140 -16.22 -0.97 -5.73
C THR A 140 -17.58 -1.63 -5.48
N PHE A 141 -18.65 -1.06 -6.05
CA PHE A 141 -19.99 -1.64 -5.94
C PHE A 141 -20.02 -3.07 -6.49
N LEU A 142 -19.49 -3.30 -7.69
CA LEU A 142 -19.44 -4.64 -8.29
C LEU A 142 -18.62 -5.63 -7.43
N LEU A 143 -17.46 -5.22 -6.93
CA LEU A 143 -16.60 -6.05 -6.09
C LEU A 143 -17.28 -6.44 -4.76
N VAL A 144 -18.02 -5.51 -4.17
CA VAL A 144 -18.60 -5.66 -2.83
C VAL A 144 -19.95 -6.37 -2.84
N THR A 145 -20.71 -6.27 -3.94
CA THR A 145 -22.08 -6.77 -4.02
C THR A 145 -22.29 -7.86 -5.07
N HIS A 146 -21.29 -8.11 -5.94
CA HIS A 146 -21.44 -8.92 -7.15
C HIS A 146 -22.61 -8.49 -8.04
N GLY A 147 -22.94 -7.18 -8.00
CA GLY A 147 -24.05 -6.60 -8.74
C GLY A 147 -25.42 -6.72 -8.08
N ASN A 148 -25.53 -7.33 -6.89
CA ASN A 148 -26.77 -7.41 -6.13
C ASN A 148 -26.79 -6.36 -5.01
N PRO A 149 -27.57 -5.26 -5.14
CA PRO A 149 -27.57 -4.17 -4.15
C PRO A 149 -28.12 -4.56 -2.76
N THR A 150 -28.79 -5.72 -2.65
CA THR A 150 -29.39 -6.17 -1.40
C THR A 150 -28.50 -7.08 -0.57
N SER A 151 -27.34 -7.48 -1.10
CA SER A 151 -26.40 -8.37 -0.41
C SER A 151 -24.96 -7.91 -0.58
N LEU A 152 -24.14 -8.16 0.45
CA LEU A 152 -22.70 -7.99 0.38
C LEU A 152 -22.04 -9.34 0.07
N SER A 153 -21.13 -9.37 -0.88
CA SER A 153 -20.28 -10.54 -1.19
C SER A 153 -19.10 -10.68 -0.25
N ILE A 154 -18.74 -9.59 0.44
CA ILE A 154 -17.71 -9.56 1.49
C ILE A 154 -18.34 -9.14 2.82
N SER A 155 -17.68 -9.47 3.94
CA SER A 155 -18.17 -9.05 5.24
C SER A 155 -18.17 -7.51 5.40
N SER A 156 -19.12 -6.96 6.15
CA SER A 156 -19.17 -5.52 6.45
C SER A 156 -17.87 -5.04 7.12
N ALA A 157 -17.22 -5.91 7.91
CA ALA A 157 -15.93 -5.62 8.52
C ALA A 157 -14.81 -5.52 7.46
N ALA A 158 -14.79 -6.40 6.46
CA ALA A 158 -13.83 -6.33 5.35
C ALA A 158 -14.01 -5.04 4.54
N LEU A 159 -15.25 -4.66 4.24
CA LEU A 159 -15.55 -3.40 3.56
C LEU A 159 -15.08 -2.19 4.37
N PHE A 160 -15.42 -2.15 5.67
CA PHE A 160 -15.01 -1.06 6.56
C PHE A 160 -13.48 -0.90 6.61
N TRP A 161 -12.75 -1.99 6.88
CA TRP A 161 -11.30 -1.95 6.96
C TRP A 161 -10.65 -1.67 5.60
N GLY A 162 -11.21 -2.18 4.50
CA GLY A 162 -10.73 -1.89 3.14
C GLY A 162 -10.86 -0.42 2.76
N ILE A 163 -11.99 0.20 3.05
CA ILE A 163 -12.18 1.65 2.86
C ILE A 163 -11.27 2.46 3.79
N ALA A 164 -11.17 2.07 5.07
CA ALA A 164 -10.23 2.70 6.01
C ALA A 164 -8.77 2.61 5.51
N SER A 165 -8.38 1.46 4.93
CA SER A 165 -7.07 1.25 4.32
C SER A 165 -6.83 2.21 3.15
N ALA A 166 -7.84 2.44 2.29
CA ALA A 166 -7.74 3.39 1.18
C ALA A 166 -7.54 4.84 1.67
N PHE A 167 -8.26 5.28 2.72
CA PHE A 167 -8.04 6.58 3.34
C PHE A 167 -6.66 6.69 3.99
N ALA A 168 -6.24 5.66 4.72
CA ALA A 168 -4.91 5.62 5.33
C ALA A 168 -3.80 5.65 4.27
N ALA A 169 -3.97 4.95 3.14
CA ALA A 169 -3.03 4.99 2.01
C ALA A 169 -3.00 6.36 1.34
N ALA A 170 -4.14 7.05 1.23
CA ALA A 170 -4.20 8.43 0.74
C ALA A 170 -3.42 9.38 1.66
N PHE A 171 -3.59 9.25 2.98
CA PHE A 171 -2.82 10.02 3.98
C PHE A 171 -1.32 9.66 3.92
N TYR A 172 -0.98 8.39 3.89
CA TYR A 172 0.39 7.89 3.78
C TYR A 172 1.11 8.44 2.55
N THR A 173 0.41 8.59 1.45
CA THR A 173 0.98 9.10 0.19
C THR A 173 1.17 10.62 0.19
N THR A 174 0.29 11.37 0.84
CA THR A 174 0.25 12.84 0.71
C THR A 174 0.94 13.58 1.86
N TRP A 175 0.77 13.10 3.11
CA TRP A 175 1.28 13.78 4.30
C TRP A 175 2.81 13.95 4.33
N PRO A 176 3.63 12.91 4.04
CA PRO A 176 5.08 12.98 4.25
C PRO A 176 5.82 13.76 3.16
N SER A 177 5.14 14.30 2.15
CA SER A 177 5.77 14.91 0.97
C SER A 177 6.83 15.96 1.34
N ARG A 178 6.55 16.84 2.33
CA ARG A 178 7.50 17.83 2.82
C ARG A 178 8.70 17.20 3.52
N LEU A 179 8.45 16.21 4.39
CA LEU A 179 9.52 15.51 5.12
C LEU A 179 10.42 14.73 4.15
N ILE A 180 9.82 14.06 3.15
CA ILE A 180 10.55 13.32 2.12
C ILE A 180 11.41 14.25 1.27
N ALA A 181 10.92 15.42 0.90
CA ALA A 181 11.68 16.41 0.14
C ALA A 181 12.89 16.95 0.95
N GLN A 182 12.77 17.04 2.27
CA GLN A 182 13.80 17.60 3.15
C GLN A 182 14.81 16.55 3.64
N TYR A 183 14.36 15.35 3.96
CA TYR A 183 15.17 14.31 4.65
C TYR A 183 15.39 13.05 3.82
N GLY A 184 14.76 12.94 2.66
CA GLY A 184 14.79 11.73 1.82
C GLY A 184 13.70 10.70 2.20
N THR A 185 13.42 9.80 1.27
CA THR A 185 12.35 8.80 1.43
C THR A 185 12.71 7.74 2.47
N LEU A 186 13.93 7.20 2.40
CA LEU A 186 14.34 6.08 3.25
C LEU A 186 14.35 6.43 4.75
N PRO A 187 14.95 7.57 5.20
CA PRO A 187 14.89 7.96 6.61
C PRO A 187 13.46 8.17 7.11
N VAL A 188 12.62 8.88 6.32
CA VAL A 188 11.25 9.21 6.71
C VAL A 188 10.39 7.95 6.85
N VAL A 189 10.42 7.07 5.84
CA VAL A 189 9.64 5.82 5.85
C VAL A 189 10.19 4.84 6.89
N GLY A 190 11.52 4.71 6.98
CA GLY A 190 12.16 3.83 7.95
C GLY A 190 11.80 4.19 9.40
N TRP A 191 11.96 5.47 9.79
CA TRP A 191 11.56 5.92 11.11
C TRP A 191 10.06 5.80 11.36
N SER A 192 9.22 6.13 10.37
CA SER A 192 7.77 6.01 10.54
C SER A 192 7.31 4.57 10.78
N MET A 193 7.89 3.62 10.07
CA MET A 193 7.63 2.19 10.30
C MET A 193 8.16 1.75 11.67
N SER A 194 9.40 2.12 12.04
CA SER A 194 9.97 1.78 13.34
C SER A 194 9.12 2.27 14.50
N PHE A 195 8.70 3.54 14.48
CA PHE A 195 7.83 4.09 15.52
C PHE A 195 6.43 3.46 15.50
N GLY A 196 5.86 3.21 14.33
CA GLY A 196 4.58 2.50 14.22
C GLY A 196 4.62 1.12 14.84
N GLY A 197 5.69 0.36 14.61
CA GLY A 197 5.89 -0.95 15.23
C GLY A 197 6.16 -0.88 16.74
N LEU A 198 6.96 0.11 17.20
CA LEU A 198 7.23 0.32 18.62
C LEU A 198 5.97 0.65 19.42
N ILE A 199 5.02 1.37 18.85
CA ILE A 199 3.74 1.67 19.50
C ILE A 199 2.91 0.41 19.74
N LEU A 200 2.95 -0.56 18.82
CA LEU A 200 2.24 -1.83 18.99
C LEU A 200 2.94 -2.80 19.95
N LEU A 201 4.25 -2.66 20.13
CA LEU A 201 5.07 -3.60 20.90
C LEU A 201 4.55 -3.89 22.33
N PRO A 202 4.17 -2.89 23.16
CA PRO A 202 3.68 -3.15 24.51
C PRO A 202 2.42 -4.01 24.57
N PHE A 203 1.59 -3.94 23.53
CA PHE A 203 0.28 -4.60 23.48
C PHE A 203 0.35 -6.02 22.94
N TYR A 204 1.24 -6.27 21.96
CA TYR A 204 1.23 -7.50 21.19
C TYR A 204 2.51 -8.34 21.30
N ALA A 205 3.56 -7.88 21.99
CA ALA A 205 4.82 -8.62 22.11
C ALA A 205 4.63 -10.04 22.70
N LYS A 206 3.69 -10.23 23.63
CA LYS A 206 3.42 -11.51 24.27
C LYS A 206 2.72 -12.53 23.35
N GLU A 207 2.05 -12.08 22.31
CA GLU A 207 1.36 -12.97 21.37
C GLU A 207 2.35 -13.90 20.65
N GLY A 208 3.57 -13.41 20.36
CA GLY A 208 4.63 -14.17 19.69
C GLY A 208 5.13 -15.40 20.43
N THR A 209 4.79 -15.60 21.71
CA THR A 209 5.22 -16.76 22.50
C THR A 209 4.39 -18.03 22.25
N HIS A 210 3.31 -17.94 21.49
CA HIS A 210 2.33 -19.02 21.29
C HIS A 210 2.35 -19.65 19.90
N PHE A 211 3.29 -19.24 19.02
CA PHE A 211 3.32 -19.75 17.63
C PHE A 211 4.34 -20.86 17.46
N ALA A 212 3.94 -21.94 16.81
CA ALA A 212 4.85 -22.94 16.31
C ALA A 212 5.64 -22.37 15.12
N VAL A 213 6.93 -22.19 15.27
CA VAL A 213 7.81 -21.68 14.21
C VAL A 213 8.18 -22.82 13.28
N SER A 214 7.74 -22.77 12.03
CA SER A 214 8.16 -23.69 10.96
C SER A 214 9.18 -23.01 10.04
N GLY A 215 9.98 -23.82 9.33
CA GLY A 215 10.92 -23.28 8.33
C GLY A 215 10.22 -22.49 7.23
N SER A 216 9.04 -22.90 6.80
CA SER A 216 8.23 -22.19 5.81
C SER A 216 7.75 -20.82 6.30
N LEU A 217 7.38 -20.71 7.58
CA LEU A 217 7.01 -19.44 8.19
C LEU A 217 8.20 -18.49 8.29
N ILE A 218 9.38 -18.98 8.67
CA ILE A 218 10.61 -18.16 8.69
C ILE A 218 10.91 -17.59 7.29
N LEU A 219 10.83 -18.42 6.26
CA LEU A 219 11.05 -18.00 4.89
C LEU A 219 9.98 -16.99 4.42
N ALA A 220 8.72 -17.19 4.80
CA ALA A 220 7.65 -16.27 4.49
C ALA A 220 7.84 -14.91 5.18
N PHE A 221 8.25 -14.88 6.45
CA PHE A 221 8.61 -13.66 7.17
C PHE A 221 9.80 -12.93 6.53
N PHE A 222 10.85 -13.67 6.22
CA PHE A 222 12.01 -13.12 5.52
C PHE A 222 11.59 -12.49 4.19
N TYR A 223 10.79 -13.21 3.40
CA TYR A 223 10.24 -12.70 2.15
C TYR A 223 9.44 -11.43 2.37
N LEU A 224 8.48 -11.44 3.28
CA LEU A 224 7.59 -10.31 3.56
C LEU A 224 8.37 -9.03 3.95
N VAL A 225 9.36 -9.18 4.82
CA VAL A 225 10.13 -8.06 5.39
C VAL A 225 11.22 -7.57 4.45
N VAL A 226 12.05 -8.48 3.95
CA VAL A 226 13.25 -8.13 3.18
C VAL A 226 12.90 -7.89 1.72
N ILE A 227 12.28 -8.87 1.07
CA ILE A 227 11.96 -8.79 -0.36
C ILE A 227 10.78 -7.84 -0.58
N GLY A 228 9.66 -8.12 0.08
CA GLY A 228 8.41 -7.41 -0.10
C GLY A 228 8.41 -5.96 0.40
N THR A 229 9.37 -5.59 1.23
CA THR A 229 9.48 -4.21 1.72
C THR A 229 10.76 -3.55 1.20
N SER A 230 11.93 -3.95 1.66
CA SER A 230 13.18 -3.21 1.40
C SER A 230 13.59 -3.24 -0.07
N LEU A 231 13.60 -4.42 -0.71
CA LEU A 231 13.95 -4.56 -2.13
C LEU A 231 12.90 -3.88 -3.01
N THR A 232 11.62 -4.13 -2.73
CA THR A 232 10.50 -3.62 -3.52
C THR A 232 10.46 -2.10 -3.52
N PHE A 233 10.61 -1.46 -2.35
CA PHE A 233 10.73 0.00 -2.26
C PHE A 233 11.91 0.55 -3.06
N SER A 234 13.07 -0.10 -2.97
CA SER A 234 14.27 0.32 -3.71
C SER A 234 14.07 0.25 -5.22
N LEU A 235 13.46 -0.83 -5.70
CA LEU A 235 13.15 -1.01 -7.13
C LEU A 235 12.13 0.02 -7.61
N TYR A 236 11.03 0.20 -6.85
CA TYR A 236 10.00 1.16 -7.19
C TYR A 236 10.53 2.59 -7.29
N LEU A 237 11.27 3.05 -6.26
CA LEU A 237 11.82 4.40 -6.23
C LEU A 237 12.83 4.65 -7.37
N LYS A 238 13.77 3.71 -7.60
CA LYS A 238 14.71 3.79 -8.74
C LYS A 238 13.96 3.79 -10.07
N GLY A 239 12.94 2.97 -10.19
CA GLY A 239 12.11 2.92 -11.39
C GLY A 239 11.33 4.22 -11.61
N ALA A 240 10.66 4.72 -10.58
CA ALA A 240 9.89 5.97 -10.63
C ALA A 240 10.75 7.20 -10.95
N GLN A 241 11.98 7.26 -10.45
CA GLN A 241 12.94 8.30 -10.81
C GLN A 241 13.29 8.29 -12.30
N LEU A 242 13.41 7.10 -12.92
CA LEU A 242 13.77 6.96 -14.32
C LEU A 242 12.62 7.25 -15.31
N ILE A 243 11.37 6.98 -14.91
CA ILE A 243 10.21 7.06 -15.83
C ILE A 243 9.18 8.14 -15.45
N GLY A 244 9.31 8.73 -14.26
CA GLY A 244 8.40 9.71 -13.70
C GLY A 244 7.17 9.10 -13.01
N GLY A 245 6.63 9.83 -12.02
CA GLY A 245 5.53 9.38 -11.18
C GLY A 245 4.27 8.91 -11.93
N PRO A 246 3.75 9.65 -12.94
CA PRO A 246 2.56 9.24 -13.68
C PRO A 246 2.70 7.91 -14.44
N LYS A 247 3.89 7.59 -14.96
CA LYS A 247 4.14 6.29 -15.60
C LYS A 247 4.28 5.19 -14.56
N ALA A 248 4.98 5.47 -13.46
CA ALA A 248 5.13 4.52 -12.36
C ALA A 248 3.76 4.15 -11.77
N SER A 249 2.87 5.13 -11.53
CA SER A 249 1.51 4.89 -11.03
C SER A 249 0.67 3.97 -11.94
N ILE A 250 0.76 4.14 -13.27
CA ILE A 250 0.06 3.23 -14.19
C ILE A 250 0.63 1.81 -14.11
N LEU A 251 1.95 1.68 -14.06
CA LEU A 251 2.59 0.36 -13.97
C LEU A 251 2.33 -0.32 -12.62
N SER A 252 2.10 0.46 -11.55
CA SER A 252 1.71 -0.10 -10.24
C SER A 252 0.36 -0.80 -10.25
N CYS A 253 -0.50 -0.57 -11.24
CA CYS A 253 -1.73 -1.34 -11.42
C CYS A 253 -1.48 -2.85 -11.67
N ALA A 254 -0.23 -3.25 -11.92
CA ALA A 254 0.16 -4.66 -11.93
C ALA A 254 0.08 -5.30 -10.53
N GLU A 255 0.12 -4.53 -9.44
CA GLU A 255 0.03 -5.02 -8.05
C GLU A 255 -1.29 -5.76 -7.76
N PRO A 256 -2.48 -5.14 -7.89
CA PRO A 256 -3.72 -5.87 -7.62
C PRO A 256 -3.98 -7.00 -8.61
N LEU A 257 -3.52 -6.90 -9.86
CA LEU A 257 -3.63 -8.00 -10.82
C LEU A 257 -2.75 -9.19 -10.40
N SER A 258 -1.51 -8.93 -9.97
CA SER A 258 -0.62 -9.99 -9.46
C SER A 258 -1.13 -10.57 -8.13
N SER A 259 -1.68 -9.74 -7.23
CA SER A 259 -2.31 -10.21 -5.99
C SER A 259 -3.49 -11.15 -6.28
N ALA A 260 -4.37 -10.78 -7.21
CA ALA A 260 -5.50 -11.62 -7.61
C ALA A 260 -5.04 -12.95 -8.23
N LEU A 261 -4.12 -12.91 -9.19
CA LEU A 261 -3.59 -14.10 -9.83
C LEU A 261 -2.86 -15.04 -8.85
N LEU A 262 -2.04 -14.48 -7.96
CA LEU A 262 -1.34 -15.26 -6.95
C LEU A 262 -2.28 -15.82 -5.88
N SER A 263 -3.32 -15.09 -5.49
CA SER A 263 -4.37 -15.59 -4.59
C SER A 263 -5.12 -16.77 -5.20
N LEU A 264 -5.43 -16.70 -6.51
CA LEU A 264 -6.04 -17.82 -7.24
C LEU A 264 -5.11 -19.03 -7.29
N LEU A 265 -3.83 -18.84 -7.64
CA LEU A 265 -2.88 -19.94 -7.89
C LEU A 265 -2.35 -20.57 -6.61
N LEU A 266 -2.10 -19.79 -5.56
CA LEU A 266 -1.42 -20.23 -4.35
C LEU A 266 -2.37 -20.49 -3.18
N LEU A 267 -3.48 -19.75 -3.10
CA LEU A 267 -4.45 -19.87 -2.00
C LEU A 267 -5.79 -20.49 -2.44
N GLY A 268 -5.95 -20.81 -3.73
CA GLY A 268 -7.18 -21.43 -4.26
C GLY A 268 -8.41 -20.52 -4.22
N ILE A 269 -8.22 -19.19 -4.09
CA ILE A 269 -9.32 -18.21 -4.03
C ILE A 269 -9.91 -18.04 -5.43
N SER A 270 -11.20 -18.34 -5.59
CA SER A 270 -11.91 -18.15 -6.86
C SER A 270 -12.45 -16.71 -6.99
N PHE A 271 -12.37 -16.15 -8.19
CA PHE A 271 -12.91 -14.84 -8.53
C PHE A 271 -14.06 -15.00 -9.50
N THR A 272 -15.16 -14.33 -9.23
CA THR A 272 -16.33 -14.26 -10.11
C THR A 272 -16.13 -13.19 -11.18
N LEU A 273 -16.99 -13.20 -12.22
CA LEU A 273 -16.96 -12.15 -13.24
C LEU A 273 -17.13 -10.73 -12.67
N PRO A 274 -18.06 -10.46 -11.72
CA PRO A 274 -18.14 -9.16 -11.03
C PRO A 274 -16.86 -8.74 -10.33
N ASP A 275 -16.10 -9.67 -9.70
CA ASP A 275 -14.83 -9.36 -9.05
C ASP A 275 -13.80 -8.84 -10.06
N TRP A 276 -13.67 -9.51 -11.20
CA TRP A 276 -12.78 -9.09 -12.28
C TRP A 276 -13.19 -7.75 -12.89
N LEU A 277 -14.49 -7.56 -13.17
CA LEU A 277 -15.00 -6.31 -13.71
C LEU A 277 -14.82 -5.16 -12.72
N GLY A 278 -15.11 -5.38 -11.45
CA GLY A 278 -14.91 -4.40 -10.37
C GLY A 278 -13.44 -3.99 -10.26
N THR A 279 -12.55 -4.97 -10.26
CA THR A 279 -11.09 -4.75 -10.22
C THR A 279 -10.63 -3.92 -11.42
N LEU A 280 -11.03 -4.28 -12.64
CA LEU A 280 -10.66 -3.56 -13.86
C LEU A 280 -11.17 -2.12 -13.87
N LEU A 281 -12.37 -1.87 -13.36
CA LEU A 281 -12.92 -0.52 -13.25
C LEU A 281 -12.15 0.34 -12.25
N ILE A 282 -11.78 -0.21 -11.08
CA ILE A 282 -10.95 0.51 -10.10
C ILE A 282 -9.58 0.81 -10.68
N LEU A 283 -8.93 -0.13 -11.37
CA LEU A 283 -7.64 0.09 -12.03
C LEU A 283 -7.73 1.13 -13.16
N SER A 284 -8.83 1.11 -13.93
CA SER A 284 -9.05 2.13 -14.99
C SER A 284 -9.14 3.53 -14.40
N SER A 285 -9.71 3.70 -13.21
CA SER A 285 -9.76 5.00 -12.53
C SER A 285 -8.36 5.57 -12.23
N VAL A 286 -7.43 4.72 -11.81
CA VAL A 286 -6.02 5.12 -11.56
C VAL A 286 -5.35 5.57 -12.86
N ILE A 287 -5.61 4.88 -13.96
CA ILE A 287 -5.09 5.25 -15.28
C ILE A 287 -5.65 6.61 -15.71
N LEU A 288 -6.96 6.84 -15.56
CA LEU A 288 -7.60 8.12 -15.89
C LEU A 288 -7.01 9.29 -15.09
N ILE A 289 -6.80 9.12 -13.78
CA ILE A 289 -6.16 10.14 -12.93
C ILE A 289 -4.73 10.42 -13.39
N SER A 290 -3.99 9.39 -13.75
CA SER A 290 -2.62 9.54 -14.24
C SER A 290 -2.55 10.28 -15.60
N LEU A 291 -3.55 10.06 -16.47
CA LEU A 291 -3.68 10.79 -17.74
C LEU A 291 -4.03 12.26 -17.54
N ASP A 292 -4.93 12.58 -16.59
CA ASP A 292 -5.26 13.97 -16.25
C ASP A 292 -4.04 14.73 -15.74
N SER A 293 -3.26 14.11 -14.84
CA SER A 293 -2.02 14.67 -14.32
C SER A 293 -1.00 14.99 -15.42
N ARG A 294 -0.88 14.11 -16.44
CA ARG A 294 0.01 14.36 -17.60
C ARG A 294 -0.49 15.50 -18.48
N ARG A 295 -1.81 15.62 -18.70
CA ARG A 295 -2.39 16.73 -19.50
C ARG A 295 -2.11 18.06 -18.84
N ARG A 296 -2.34 18.16 -17.53
CA ARG A 296 -2.07 19.40 -16.75
C ARG A 296 -0.60 19.79 -16.76
N ALA A 297 0.31 18.82 -16.60
CA ALA A 297 1.75 19.06 -16.64
C ALA A 297 2.28 19.48 -18.03
N ARG A 298 1.53 19.25 -19.12
CA ARG A 298 1.87 19.73 -20.46
C ARG A 298 1.27 21.10 -20.79
N ALA A 299 0.25 21.50 -20.02
CA ALA A 299 -0.44 22.77 -20.21
C ALA A 299 0.12 23.91 -19.32
N ALA A 300 0.94 23.56 -18.31
CA ALA A 300 1.68 24.46 -17.44
C ALA A 300 3.13 24.65 -17.94
#